data_77058a79bebcd40c7934cc068199d2e6
#
_entry.id   77058a79bebcd40c7934cc068199d2e6
#
_cell.length_a   1.000
_cell.length_b   1.000
_cell.length_c   1.000
_cell.angle_alpha   90.00
_cell.angle_beta   90.00
_cell.angle_gamma   90.00
#
_symmetry.space_group_name_H-M   'P 1'
#
loop_
_entity.id
_entity.type
_entity.pdbx_description
1 polymer ?
#
loop_
_entity_poly.entity_id
_entity_poly.type
_entity_poly.pdbx_seq_one_letter_code
_entity_poly.pdbx_strand_id
1 'polypeptide(L)'
;VIVGIVFAMNGSGNKSSEDTVTIPEVCNASTSKDNIKLKLERLGLKMTEKQDTDSTEPEGTCTKMSPDAGSKVARGSAVKVWFSAGPQSTQVPDVKERSQEEARSILESAGFKVNATVKTEDSADIAKDMVTRTDPAAGQSVPKGTTITIYVSSGMTTVPSNLVGQSKDSVLQQYEGKFSFTVEQESSDTVEAGLITRVSPDSGSSIAQGGFITIWVSTGKEKVAVPNITAGTDYATAELMLKAVGLKAQASGPTGSTAVVVSINPGAGSQVDAGSTVTITTKAGSTGGGTGTGDGGNGTGNGGGTGE
;
A
#
# COMPACT_ATOMS: atom_id res chain seq x y z
N VAL A 1 -18.55 55.15 -37.25
CA VAL A 1 -19.09 55.95 -38.34
C VAL A 1 -20.44 55.36 -38.70
N ILE A 2 -21.47 56.10 -38.31
CA ILE A 2 -22.86 55.77 -38.61
C ILE A 2 -23.15 56.35 -40.00
N VAL A 3 -23.42 55.50 -40.98
CA VAL A 3 -23.95 55.95 -42.27
C VAL A 3 -25.47 55.85 -42.20
N GLY A 4 -26.11 56.99 -42.00
CA GLY A 4 -27.52 57.13 -42.14
C GLY A 4 -27.88 57.18 -43.64
N ILE A 5 -28.74 56.29 -44.07
CA ILE A 5 -29.41 56.38 -45.37
C ILE A 5 -30.81 56.96 -45.11
N VAL A 6 -30.96 58.20 -45.48
CA VAL A 6 -32.26 58.84 -45.58
C VAL A 6 -32.86 58.38 -46.90
N PHE A 7 -33.99 57.73 -46.87
CA PHE A 7 -34.85 57.50 -48.02
C PHE A 7 -36.12 58.32 -47.83
N ALA A 8 -36.14 59.44 -48.55
CA ALA A 8 -37.37 60.15 -48.74
C ALA A 8 -38.11 59.55 -49.94
N MET A 9 -39.28 59.04 -49.74
CA MET A 9 -40.23 58.77 -50.82
C MET A 9 -41.62 59.18 -50.40
N ASN A 10 -42.05 60.23 -51.10
CA ASN A 10 -43.42 60.66 -51.21
C ASN A 10 -44.20 59.60 -52.01
N GLY A 11 -45.33 59.10 -51.49
CA GLY A 11 -46.20 58.18 -52.24
C GLY A 11 -47.40 57.77 -51.38
N SER A 12 -48.52 58.45 -51.60
CA SER A 12 -49.84 58.15 -51.05
C SER A 12 -50.25 56.71 -51.40
N GLY A 13 -50.57 55.92 -50.39
CA GLY A 13 -51.15 54.56 -50.62
C GLY A 13 -51.22 53.72 -49.36
N ASN A 14 -52.39 53.64 -48.81
CA ASN A 14 -52.95 52.59 -47.96
C ASN A 14 -51.99 51.99 -46.89
N LYS A 15 -52.11 52.45 -45.64
CA LYS A 15 -51.58 51.78 -44.46
C LYS A 15 -52.24 50.41 -44.32
N SER A 16 -51.68 49.37 -44.95
CA SER A 16 -51.80 47.99 -44.44
C SER A 16 -51.15 48.03 -43.08
N SER A 17 -51.90 47.70 -42.04
CA SER A 17 -51.39 47.43 -40.70
C SER A 17 -50.27 46.40 -40.89
N GLU A 18 -49.01 46.84 -40.71
CA GLU A 18 -47.89 45.91 -40.75
C GLU A 18 -48.20 44.80 -39.73
N ASP A 19 -48.32 43.57 -40.22
CA ASP A 19 -48.58 42.38 -39.39
C ASP A 19 -47.30 42.10 -38.61
N THR A 20 -47.14 42.86 -37.52
CA THR A 20 -45.99 42.77 -36.64
C THR A 20 -46.29 41.85 -35.47
N VAL A 21 -45.33 41.06 -35.05
CA VAL A 21 -45.41 40.12 -33.95
C VAL A 21 -44.33 40.46 -32.92
N THR A 22 -44.71 40.40 -31.64
CA THR A 22 -43.76 40.59 -30.55
C THR A 22 -43.02 39.28 -30.28
N ILE A 23 -41.69 39.34 -30.26
CA ILE A 23 -40.88 38.16 -29.91
C ILE A 23 -41.12 37.78 -28.44
N PRO A 24 -41.53 36.54 -28.16
CA PRO A 24 -41.79 36.10 -26.81
C PRO A 24 -40.48 35.82 -26.02
N GLU A 25 -40.56 35.92 -24.70
CA GLU A 25 -39.48 35.46 -23.81
C GLU A 25 -39.46 33.92 -23.82
N VAL A 26 -38.54 33.33 -24.56
CA VAL A 26 -38.41 31.87 -24.71
C VAL A 26 -37.04 31.37 -24.37
N CYS A 27 -36.04 32.25 -24.27
CA CYS A 27 -34.67 31.91 -24.01
C CYS A 27 -34.42 31.86 -22.51
N ASN A 28 -34.64 30.69 -21.90
CA ASN A 28 -34.33 30.42 -20.51
C ASN A 28 -33.81 28.99 -20.36
N ALA A 29 -33.15 28.70 -19.24
CA ALA A 29 -32.46 27.42 -18.98
C ALA A 29 -33.40 26.18 -18.99
N SER A 30 -34.72 26.40 -18.85
CA SER A 30 -35.70 25.31 -18.76
C SER A 30 -36.42 25.03 -20.08
N THR A 31 -36.22 25.84 -21.11
CA THR A 31 -36.93 25.69 -22.39
C THR A 31 -36.09 24.93 -23.40
N SER A 32 -36.58 23.77 -23.83
CA SER A 32 -35.89 22.98 -24.84
C SER A 32 -35.92 23.70 -26.21
N LYS A 33 -34.90 23.43 -27.03
CA LYS A 33 -34.72 23.94 -28.39
C LYS A 33 -36.00 23.78 -29.24
N ASP A 34 -36.62 22.61 -29.19
CA ASP A 34 -37.82 22.31 -29.96
C ASP A 34 -39.00 23.15 -29.50
N ASN A 35 -39.14 23.40 -28.21
CA ASN A 35 -40.16 24.26 -27.67
C ASN A 35 -39.97 25.72 -28.06
N ILE A 36 -38.75 26.22 -28.10
CA ILE A 36 -38.39 27.56 -28.59
C ILE A 36 -38.81 27.69 -30.05
N LYS A 37 -38.39 26.73 -30.87
CA LYS A 37 -38.72 26.67 -32.29
C LYS A 37 -40.25 26.69 -32.50
N LEU A 38 -40.97 25.81 -31.83
CA LEU A 38 -42.43 25.72 -31.95
C LEU A 38 -43.16 27.02 -31.54
N LYS A 39 -42.69 27.69 -30.47
CA LYS A 39 -43.29 28.96 -30.02
C LYS A 39 -43.04 30.07 -31.03
N LEU A 40 -41.86 30.17 -31.63
CA LEU A 40 -41.56 31.17 -32.68
C LEU A 40 -42.35 30.88 -33.96
N GLU A 41 -42.44 29.64 -34.40
CA GLU A 41 -43.17 29.23 -35.59
C GLU A 41 -44.68 29.48 -35.46
N ARG A 42 -45.29 29.26 -34.27
CA ARG A 42 -46.71 29.59 -34.00
C ARG A 42 -47.01 31.08 -34.18
N LEU A 43 -46.02 31.93 -33.99
CA LEU A 43 -46.11 33.37 -34.19
C LEU A 43 -45.76 33.78 -35.62
N GLY A 44 -45.48 32.80 -36.51
CA GLY A 44 -45.08 33.07 -37.89
C GLY A 44 -43.63 33.55 -38.02
N LEU A 45 -42.80 33.34 -37.00
CA LEU A 45 -41.36 33.69 -37.04
C LEU A 45 -40.54 32.48 -37.43
N LYS A 46 -39.36 32.74 -38.04
CA LYS A 46 -38.41 31.69 -38.44
C LYS A 46 -37.24 31.65 -37.46
N MET A 47 -36.99 30.50 -36.85
CA MET A 47 -35.80 30.32 -36.00
C MET A 47 -34.57 30.09 -36.86
N THR A 48 -33.48 30.78 -36.58
CA THR A 48 -32.14 30.50 -37.11
C THR A 48 -31.24 30.11 -35.93
N GLU A 49 -30.80 28.87 -35.91
CA GLU A 49 -29.95 28.36 -34.88
C GLU A 49 -28.51 28.82 -35.03
N LYS A 50 -27.87 29.14 -33.92
CA LYS A 50 -26.42 29.42 -33.79
C LYS A 50 -25.87 28.67 -32.57
N GLN A 51 -24.63 28.29 -32.63
CA GLN A 51 -23.89 27.76 -31.48
C GLN A 51 -23.18 28.89 -30.73
N ASP A 52 -23.26 28.85 -29.41
CA ASP A 52 -22.49 29.69 -28.49
C ASP A 52 -21.38 28.85 -27.87
N THR A 53 -20.17 28.93 -28.45
CA THR A 53 -18.99 28.17 -28.04
C THR A 53 -18.31 28.76 -26.80
N ASP A 54 -18.65 29.98 -26.41
CA ASP A 54 -18.06 30.67 -25.27
C ASP A 54 -18.92 30.54 -24.01
N SER A 55 -20.08 29.87 -24.13
CA SER A 55 -21.01 29.66 -23.02
C SER A 55 -20.47 28.64 -22.00
N THR A 56 -20.69 28.94 -20.74
CA THR A 56 -20.45 28.01 -19.61
C THR A 56 -21.69 27.21 -19.21
N GLU A 57 -22.82 27.48 -19.87
CA GLU A 57 -24.08 26.76 -19.63
C GLU A 57 -24.02 25.33 -20.19
N PRO A 58 -24.85 24.41 -19.68
CA PRO A 58 -24.96 23.06 -20.25
C PRO A 58 -25.27 23.11 -21.76
N GLU A 59 -24.78 22.13 -22.50
CA GLU A 59 -25.04 22.00 -23.93
C GLU A 59 -26.54 22.04 -24.23
N GLY A 60 -26.90 22.78 -25.27
CA GLY A 60 -28.28 22.93 -25.70
C GLY A 60 -29.09 23.98 -24.96
N THR A 61 -28.54 24.62 -23.92
CA THR A 61 -29.21 25.73 -23.21
C THR A 61 -29.22 26.97 -24.08
N CYS A 62 -30.39 27.66 -24.18
CA CYS A 62 -30.46 28.93 -24.87
C CYS A 62 -29.74 30.01 -24.08
N THR A 63 -28.77 30.69 -24.72
CA THR A 63 -27.93 31.72 -24.10
C THR A 63 -28.35 33.13 -24.48
N LYS A 64 -28.78 33.34 -25.72
CA LYS A 64 -29.22 34.65 -26.22
C LYS A 64 -30.09 34.50 -27.46
N MET A 65 -30.83 35.52 -27.77
CA MET A 65 -31.57 35.61 -29.01
C MET A 65 -31.42 37.04 -29.63
N SER A 66 -31.63 37.13 -30.92
CA SER A 66 -31.60 38.40 -31.61
C SER A 66 -32.59 38.37 -32.80
N PRO A 67 -33.52 39.35 -32.92
CA PRO A 67 -33.77 40.42 -31.96
C PRO A 67 -34.22 39.93 -30.59
N ASP A 68 -34.03 40.76 -29.57
CA ASP A 68 -34.31 40.42 -28.17
C ASP A 68 -35.80 40.19 -27.94
N ALA A 69 -36.13 39.47 -26.87
CA ALA A 69 -37.51 39.30 -26.39
C ALA A 69 -38.20 40.68 -26.18
N GLY A 70 -39.46 40.78 -26.51
CA GLY A 70 -40.22 42.02 -26.46
C GLY A 70 -40.11 42.88 -27.72
N SER A 71 -39.15 42.61 -28.64
CA SER A 71 -39.00 43.32 -29.91
C SER A 71 -40.18 43.05 -30.84
N LYS A 72 -40.65 44.06 -31.54
CA LYS A 72 -41.67 43.97 -32.61
C LYS A 72 -41.02 43.76 -33.95
N VAL A 73 -41.33 42.65 -34.62
CA VAL A 73 -40.80 42.32 -35.95
C VAL A 73 -41.92 41.93 -36.89
N ALA A 74 -41.68 42.07 -38.19
CA ALA A 74 -42.66 41.64 -39.18
C ALA A 74 -42.83 40.11 -39.14
N ARG A 75 -44.04 39.62 -39.35
CA ARG A 75 -44.32 38.19 -39.49
C ARG A 75 -43.47 37.62 -40.62
N GLY A 76 -42.88 36.46 -40.41
CA GLY A 76 -41.90 35.83 -41.30
C GLY A 76 -40.43 36.19 -41.03
N SER A 77 -40.19 37.14 -40.10
CA SER A 77 -38.83 37.51 -39.72
C SER A 77 -38.07 36.35 -39.11
N ALA A 78 -36.72 36.36 -39.34
CA ALA A 78 -35.82 35.42 -38.73
C ALA A 78 -35.37 35.90 -37.35
N VAL A 79 -35.45 35.01 -36.34
CA VAL A 79 -34.91 35.19 -35.00
C VAL A 79 -33.73 34.28 -34.85
N LYS A 80 -32.55 34.84 -34.64
CA LYS A 80 -31.35 34.07 -34.32
C LYS A 80 -31.41 33.69 -32.88
N VAL A 81 -31.21 32.39 -32.60
CA VAL A 81 -31.18 31.84 -31.24
C VAL A 81 -29.90 31.09 -31.07
N TRP A 82 -29.11 31.45 -30.05
CA TRP A 82 -27.86 30.81 -29.73
C TRP A 82 -28.10 29.78 -28.65
N PHE A 83 -27.54 28.59 -28.87
CA PHE A 83 -27.55 27.50 -27.93
C PHE A 83 -26.13 27.20 -27.49
N SER A 84 -25.92 27.03 -26.20
CA SER A 84 -24.64 26.63 -25.64
C SER A 84 -24.12 25.37 -26.31
N ALA A 85 -22.83 25.38 -26.69
CA ALA A 85 -22.11 24.18 -27.12
C ALA A 85 -21.59 23.37 -25.92
N GLY A 86 -21.98 23.78 -24.71
CA GLY A 86 -21.42 23.24 -23.46
C GLY A 86 -20.09 23.94 -23.10
N PRO A 87 -19.68 23.82 -21.86
CA PRO A 87 -18.41 24.38 -21.42
C PRO A 87 -17.25 23.70 -22.16
N GLN A 88 -16.33 24.50 -22.70
CA GLN A 88 -15.14 23.97 -23.34
C GLN A 88 -14.35 23.13 -22.34
N SER A 89 -14.04 21.89 -22.71
CA SER A 89 -13.20 21.01 -21.91
C SER A 89 -11.74 21.20 -22.30
N THR A 90 -10.86 21.09 -21.30
CA THR A 90 -9.42 21.06 -21.46
C THR A 90 -8.83 19.98 -20.56
N GLN A 91 -7.67 19.47 -20.92
CA GLN A 91 -7.00 18.45 -20.09
C GLN A 91 -6.33 19.10 -18.89
N VAL A 92 -6.43 18.44 -17.74
CA VAL A 92 -5.73 18.84 -16.52
C VAL A 92 -4.22 18.63 -16.75
N PRO A 93 -3.39 19.68 -16.66
CA PRO A 93 -1.95 19.55 -16.81
C PRO A 93 -1.34 18.62 -15.75
N ASP A 94 -0.26 17.94 -16.11
CA ASP A 94 0.53 17.20 -15.11
C ASP A 94 1.43 18.18 -14.36
N VAL A 95 1.21 18.24 -13.05
CA VAL A 95 1.93 19.09 -12.11
C VAL A 95 2.61 18.28 -11.00
N LYS A 96 2.70 16.95 -11.17
CA LYS A 96 3.38 16.07 -10.25
C LYS A 96 4.83 16.50 -10.02
N GLU A 97 5.31 16.38 -8.78
CA GLU A 97 6.67 16.78 -8.36
C GLU A 97 7.00 18.26 -8.49
N ARG A 98 6.02 19.12 -8.82
CA ARG A 98 6.17 20.58 -8.79
C ARG A 98 5.92 21.12 -7.38
N SER A 99 6.45 22.30 -7.12
CA SER A 99 6.05 23.07 -5.94
C SER A 99 4.57 23.45 -6.02
N GLN A 100 3.96 23.69 -4.88
CA GLN A 100 2.56 24.12 -4.80
C GLN A 100 2.29 25.40 -5.62
N GLU A 101 3.23 26.35 -5.61
CA GLU A 101 3.10 27.63 -6.32
C GLU A 101 3.17 27.43 -7.83
N GLU A 102 4.13 26.64 -8.32
CA GLU A 102 4.26 26.33 -9.74
C GLU A 102 3.03 25.57 -10.25
N ALA A 103 2.57 24.56 -9.49
CA ALA A 103 1.39 23.80 -9.83
C ALA A 103 0.15 24.68 -9.97
N ARG A 104 -0.05 25.60 -9.00
CA ARG A 104 -1.16 26.57 -9.04
C ARG A 104 -1.08 27.43 -10.30
N SER A 105 0.08 28.00 -10.58
CA SER A 105 0.29 28.85 -11.75
C SER A 105 0.01 28.12 -13.08
N ILE A 106 0.45 26.86 -13.20
CA ILE A 106 0.22 26.03 -14.39
C ILE A 106 -1.28 25.74 -14.57
N LEU A 107 -1.96 25.34 -13.51
CA LEU A 107 -3.39 25.01 -13.53
C LEU A 107 -4.26 26.23 -13.84
N GLU A 108 -3.98 27.38 -13.24
CA GLU A 108 -4.67 28.65 -13.49
C GLU A 108 -4.44 29.14 -14.92
N SER A 109 -3.21 29.01 -15.43
CA SER A 109 -2.89 29.33 -16.83
C SER A 109 -3.63 28.45 -17.84
N ALA A 110 -3.95 27.22 -17.46
CA ALA A 110 -4.77 26.30 -18.27
C ALA A 110 -6.28 26.57 -18.16
N GLY A 111 -6.69 27.58 -17.37
CA GLY A 111 -8.07 28.02 -17.23
C GLY A 111 -8.86 27.29 -16.15
N PHE A 112 -8.18 26.65 -15.21
CA PHE A 112 -8.81 26.02 -14.04
C PHE A 112 -8.84 26.96 -12.83
N LYS A 113 -9.72 26.66 -11.89
CA LYS A 113 -9.66 27.24 -10.54
C LYS A 113 -8.89 26.28 -9.66
N VAL A 114 -8.08 26.78 -8.74
CA VAL A 114 -7.38 25.94 -7.77
C VAL A 114 -7.97 26.15 -6.40
N ASN A 115 -8.25 25.05 -5.72
CA ASN A 115 -8.76 25.11 -4.35
C ASN A 115 -7.78 25.88 -3.45
N ALA A 116 -8.31 26.75 -2.60
CA ALA A 116 -7.49 27.53 -1.67
C ALA A 116 -6.77 26.62 -0.66
N THR A 117 -7.41 25.51 -0.27
CA THR A 117 -6.85 24.55 0.67
C THR A 117 -6.19 23.41 -0.10
N VAL A 118 -4.90 23.21 0.15
CA VAL A 118 -4.14 22.05 -0.31
C VAL A 118 -4.32 20.91 0.66
N LYS A 119 -4.45 19.69 0.16
CA LYS A 119 -4.50 18.48 0.98
C LYS A 119 -3.13 17.85 1.08
N THR A 120 -2.82 17.26 2.22
CA THR A 120 -1.57 16.50 2.42
C THR A 120 -1.86 15.00 2.41
N GLU A 121 -0.93 14.23 1.86
CA GLU A 121 -0.96 12.76 1.87
C GLU A 121 0.46 12.21 1.99
N ASP A 122 0.60 10.98 2.50
CA ASP A 122 1.89 10.33 2.61
C ASP A 122 2.37 9.85 1.24
N SER A 123 3.67 9.96 0.99
CA SER A 123 4.29 9.51 -0.25
C SER A 123 5.66 8.91 0.05
N ALA A 124 5.97 7.78 -0.60
CA ALA A 124 7.30 7.17 -0.50
C ALA A 124 8.33 7.83 -1.43
N ASP A 125 7.86 8.43 -2.53
CA ASP A 125 8.72 8.81 -3.66
C ASP A 125 8.79 10.34 -3.87
N ILE A 126 7.81 11.10 -3.39
CA ILE A 126 7.70 12.53 -3.64
C ILE A 126 8.11 13.31 -2.39
N ALA A 127 9.08 14.20 -2.56
CA ALA A 127 9.60 15.02 -1.46
C ALA A 127 8.50 15.83 -0.75
N LYS A 128 8.72 16.12 0.51
CA LYS A 128 7.80 16.94 1.31
C LYS A 128 7.42 18.23 0.59
N ASP A 129 6.15 18.62 0.71
CA ASP A 129 5.54 19.83 0.14
C ASP A 129 5.47 19.87 -1.39
N MET A 130 5.95 18.83 -2.11
CA MET A 130 5.79 18.70 -3.54
C MET A 130 4.47 18.01 -3.90
N VAL A 131 3.93 18.35 -5.07
CA VAL A 131 2.64 17.82 -5.55
C VAL A 131 2.73 16.33 -5.82
N THR A 132 1.84 15.57 -5.22
CA THR A 132 1.70 14.13 -5.45
C THR A 132 0.73 13.84 -6.58
N ARG A 133 -0.39 14.56 -6.61
CA ARG A 133 -1.45 14.44 -7.63
C ARG A 133 -2.42 15.61 -7.55
N THR A 134 -3.34 15.62 -8.50
CA THR A 134 -4.50 16.53 -8.52
C THR A 134 -5.81 15.74 -8.51
N ASP A 135 -6.88 16.43 -8.17
CA ASP A 135 -8.25 15.93 -8.29
C ASP A 135 -9.15 17.04 -8.86
N PRO A 136 -9.68 16.89 -10.07
CA PRO A 136 -9.49 15.82 -11.06
C PRO A 136 -8.04 15.53 -11.44
N ALA A 137 -7.77 14.27 -11.84
CA ALA A 137 -6.43 13.80 -12.12
C ALA A 137 -5.82 14.41 -13.38
N ALA A 138 -4.49 14.51 -13.43
CA ALA A 138 -3.75 14.91 -14.62
C ALA A 138 -4.16 14.10 -15.87
N GLY A 139 -4.26 14.74 -17.02
CA GLY A 139 -4.71 14.16 -18.29
C GLY A 139 -6.22 14.01 -18.43
N GLN A 140 -7.00 14.16 -17.38
CA GLN A 140 -8.46 14.15 -17.45
C GLN A 140 -8.98 15.38 -18.22
N SER A 141 -9.92 15.18 -19.14
CA SER A 141 -10.59 16.28 -19.84
C SER A 141 -11.80 16.72 -19.03
N VAL A 142 -11.76 17.94 -18.54
CA VAL A 142 -12.82 18.54 -17.70
C VAL A 142 -13.14 19.96 -18.17
N PRO A 143 -14.34 20.48 -17.87
CA PRO A 143 -14.71 21.82 -18.24
C PRO A 143 -13.73 22.89 -17.73
N LYS A 144 -13.45 23.91 -18.56
CA LYS A 144 -12.73 25.12 -18.10
C LYS A 144 -13.44 25.73 -16.90
N GLY A 145 -12.67 26.24 -15.94
CA GLY A 145 -13.19 26.78 -14.69
C GLY A 145 -13.52 25.75 -13.63
N THR A 146 -13.32 24.43 -13.92
CA THR A 146 -13.40 23.37 -12.91
C THR A 146 -12.41 23.65 -11.78
N THR A 147 -12.81 23.42 -10.55
CA THR A 147 -11.92 23.56 -9.39
C THR A 147 -11.09 22.31 -9.21
N ILE A 148 -9.77 22.49 -9.23
CA ILE A 148 -8.79 21.42 -9.02
C ILE A 148 -8.27 21.48 -7.58
N THR A 149 -8.26 20.34 -6.91
CA THR A 149 -7.62 20.17 -5.61
C THR A 149 -6.21 19.62 -5.80
N ILE A 150 -5.23 20.28 -5.20
CA ILE A 150 -3.83 19.84 -5.19
C ILE A 150 -3.60 19.01 -3.94
N TYR A 151 -2.92 17.86 -4.09
CA TYR A 151 -2.42 17.03 -3.01
C TYR A 151 -0.90 17.15 -3.00
N VAL A 152 -0.32 17.33 -1.81
CA VAL A 152 1.14 17.42 -1.62
C VAL A 152 1.63 16.38 -0.63
N SER A 153 2.88 16.00 -0.78
CA SER A 153 3.54 15.07 0.14
C SER A 153 3.67 15.69 1.54
N SER A 154 3.28 14.93 2.54
CA SER A 154 3.51 15.26 3.96
C SER A 154 4.99 15.15 4.36
N GLY A 155 5.82 14.50 3.54
CA GLY A 155 7.17 14.07 3.89
C GLY A 155 7.20 12.81 4.74
N MET A 156 6.04 12.19 4.92
CA MET A 156 5.90 10.91 5.59
C MET A 156 5.64 9.81 4.57
N THR A 157 5.97 8.60 4.96
CA THR A 157 5.70 7.38 4.19
C THR A 157 5.23 6.28 5.14
N THR A 158 4.69 5.22 4.59
CA THR A 158 4.17 4.11 5.37
C THR A 158 5.14 2.94 5.36
N VAL A 159 5.41 2.34 6.53
CA VAL A 159 6.18 1.09 6.64
C VAL A 159 5.46 0.00 5.83
N PRO A 160 6.13 -0.65 4.85
CA PRO A 160 5.51 -1.67 4.02
C PRO A 160 4.93 -2.83 4.83
N SER A 161 3.75 -3.32 4.43
CA SER A 161 3.02 -4.37 5.17
C SER A 161 3.54 -5.79 4.92
N ASN A 162 4.39 -5.96 3.92
CA ASN A 162 4.84 -7.28 3.43
C ASN A 162 6.30 -7.61 3.74
N LEU A 163 6.91 -6.99 4.74
CA LEU A 163 8.32 -7.21 5.07
C LEU A 163 8.56 -8.53 5.82
N VAL A 164 7.66 -8.87 6.75
CA VAL A 164 7.77 -10.08 7.55
C VAL A 164 7.60 -11.32 6.66
N GLY A 165 8.47 -12.32 6.86
CA GLY A 165 8.50 -13.56 6.08
C GLY A 165 9.29 -13.47 4.77
N GLN A 166 9.73 -12.28 4.34
CA GLN A 166 10.63 -12.14 3.21
C GLN A 166 12.08 -12.31 3.59
N SER A 167 12.94 -12.61 2.60
CA SER A 167 14.37 -12.64 2.84
C SER A 167 14.91 -11.22 3.05
N LYS A 168 15.85 -11.08 3.97
CA LYS A 168 16.54 -9.82 4.23
C LYS A 168 17.06 -9.18 2.94
N ASP A 169 17.75 -9.94 2.10
CA ASP A 169 18.41 -9.42 0.91
C ASP A 169 17.39 -8.89 -0.12
N SER A 170 16.27 -9.59 -0.29
CA SER A 170 15.18 -9.12 -1.17
C SER A 170 14.60 -7.80 -0.70
N VAL A 171 14.38 -7.64 0.61
CA VAL A 171 13.83 -6.41 1.19
C VAL A 171 14.80 -5.25 1.05
N LEU A 172 16.08 -5.45 1.38
CA LEU A 172 17.09 -4.41 1.24
C LEU A 172 17.22 -3.94 -0.21
N GLN A 173 17.19 -4.85 -1.17
CA GLN A 173 17.24 -4.52 -2.60
C GLN A 173 15.97 -3.79 -3.07
N GLN A 174 14.79 -4.26 -2.68
CA GLN A 174 13.50 -3.70 -3.11
C GLN A 174 13.29 -2.26 -2.61
N TYR A 175 13.77 -1.96 -1.43
CA TYR A 175 13.55 -0.66 -0.77
C TYR A 175 14.83 0.17 -0.65
N GLU A 176 15.85 -0.15 -1.46
CA GLU A 176 17.08 0.64 -1.54
C GLU A 176 16.78 2.12 -1.84
N GLY A 177 17.35 3.01 -1.06
CA GLY A 177 17.14 4.46 -1.19
C GLY A 177 15.80 5.00 -0.67
N LYS A 178 14.85 4.12 -0.30
CA LYS A 178 13.54 4.54 0.23
C LYS A 178 13.50 4.58 1.75
N PHE A 179 14.20 3.65 2.39
CA PHE A 179 14.29 3.52 3.85
C PHE A 179 15.73 3.23 4.27
N SER A 180 16.03 3.54 5.52
CA SER A 180 17.27 3.14 6.18
C SER A 180 16.99 1.92 7.05
N PHE A 181 17.65 0.78 6.77
CA PHE A 181 17.43 -0.44 7.53
C PHE A 181 18.50 -0.69 8.57
N THR A 182 18.07 -0.99 9.79
CA THR A 182 18.91 -1.60 10.83
C THR A 182 18.57 -3.08 10.89
N VAL A 183 19.60 -3.94 10.82
CA VAL A 183 19.42 -5.39 10.82
C VAL A 183 19.86 -5.95 12.16
N GLU A 184 18.96 -6.58 12.86
CA GLU A 184 19.18 -7.35 14.09
C GLU A 184 19.00 -8.85 13.78
N GLN A 185 19.53 -9.69 14.64
CA GLN A 185 19.37 -11.15 14.51
C GLN A 185 18.65 -11.71 15.73
N GLU A 186 17.78 -12.67 15.51
CA GLU A 186 17.13 -13.43 16.59
C GLU A 186 16.91 -14.88 16.17
N SER A 187 16.87 -15.79 17.15
CA SER A 187 16.48 -17.18 16.88
C SER A 187 14.96 -17.28 16.73
N SER A 188 14.50 -18.21 15.91
CA SER A 188 13.08 -18.50 15.73
C SER A 188 12.86 -19.98 15.50
N ASP A 189 11.89 -20.54 16.22
CA ASP A 189 11.48 -21.93 16.03
C ASP A 189 10.57 -22.13 14.82
N THR A 190 9.96 -21.04 14.31
CA THR A 190 8.93 -21.08 13.29
C THR A 190 9.32 -20.41 11.99
N VAL A 191 10.31 -19.52 12.01
CA VAL A 191 10.77 -18.78 10.83
C VAL A 191 12.15 -19.30 10.43
N GLU A 192 12.29 -19.63 9.14
CA GLU A 192 13.56 -20.12 8.59
C GLU A 192 14.66 -19.07 8.68
N ALA A 193 15.92 -19.53 8.76
CA ALA A 193 17.09 -18.66 8.79
C ALA A 193 17.15 -17.76 7.54
N GLY A 194 17.45 -16.48 7.73
CA GLY A 194 17.53 -15.48 6.68
C GLY A 194 16.22 -14.75 6.37
N LEU A 195 15.09 -15.18 6.92
CA LEU A 195 13.80 -14.52 6.77
C LEU A 195 13.54 -13.54 7.92
N ILE A 196 12.82 -12.48 7.63
CA ILE A 196 12.45 -11.44 8.60
C ILE A 196 11.33 -11.96 9.49
N THR A 197 11.53 -11.88 10.79
CA THR A 197 10.60 -12.32 11.84
C THR A 197 9.66 -11.20 12.26
N ARG A 198 10.17 -9.99 12.38
CA ARG A 198 9.41 -8.79 12.78
C ARG A 198 10.13 -7.52 12.33
N VAL A 199 9.40 -6.41 12.39
CA VAL A 199 9.89 -5.08 12.03
C VAL A 199 9.50 -4.03 13.08
N SER A 200 10.24 -2.96 13.15
CA SER A 200 9.90 -1.79 13.98
C SER A 200 10.35 -0.52 13.27
N PRO A 201 9.47 0.51 13.15
CA PRO A 201 8.06 0.53 13.59
C PRO A 201 7.20 -0.52 12.86
N ASP A 202 6.03 -0.80 13.43
CA ASP A 202 5.12 -1.82 12.88
C ASP A 202 4.71 -1.52 11.44
N SER A 203 4.46 -2.57 10.69
CA SER A 203 3.89 -2.47 9.34
C SER A 203 2.66 -1.58 9.32
N GLY A 204 2.58 -0.66 8.35
CA GLY A 204 1.50 0.32 8.23
C GLY A 204 1.70 1.58 9.08
N SER A 205 2.71 1.66 9.93
CA SER A 205 3.04 2.88 10.66
C SER A 205 3.55 3.98 9.73
N SER A 206 3.19 5.22 10.00
CA SER A 206 3.71 6.38 9.27
C SER A 206 5.06 6.80 9.86
N ILE A 207 6.07 6.94 9.00
CA ILE A 207 7.43 7.37 9.35
C ILE A 207 7.91 8.45 8.36
N ALA A 208 8.92 9.21 8.73
CA ALA A 208 9.55 10.16 7.81
C ALA A 208 10.13 9.42 6.58
N GLN A 209 10.11 10.07 5.41
CA GLN A 209 10.81 9.57 4.22
C GLN A 209 12.30 9.34 4.53
N GLY A 210 12.84 8.21 4.05
CA GLY A 210 14.20 7.78 4.40
C GLY A 210 14.39 7.33 5.85
N GLY A 211 13.30 7.26 6.62
CA GLY A 211 13.31 6.89 8.03
C GLY A 211 13.87 5.49 8.29
N PHE A 212 14.21 5.23 9.54
CA PHE A 212 14.81 3.97 9.96
C PHE A 212 13.74 2.91 10.23
N ILE A 213 13.99 1.72 9.70
CA ILE A 213 13.21 0.50 9.99
C ILE A 213 14.19 -0.54 10.52
N THR A 214 13.96 -1.01 11.75
CA THR A 214 14.67 -2.16 12.29
C THR A 214 13.97 -3.42 11.85
N ILE A 215 14.70 -4.34 11.24
CA ILE A 215 14.25 -5.68 10.87
C ILE A 215 15.01 -6.71 11.70
N TRP A 216 14.30 -7.68 12.26
CA TRP A 216 14.88 -8.85 12.91
C TRP A 216 14.86 -10.01 11.95
N VAL A 217 16.03 -10.63 11.79
CA VAL A 217 16.24 -11.72 10.84
C VAL A 217 16.47 -13.01 11.62
N SER A 218 15.71 -14.03 11.29
CA SER A 218 15.87 -15.34 11.89
C SER A 218 17.26 -15.92 11.63
N THR A 219 17.89 -16.41 12.68
CA THR A 219 19.07 -17.30 12.59
C THR A 219 18.66 -18.78 12.51
N GLY A 220 17.36 -19.06 12.44
CA GLY A 220 16.80 -20.39 12.62
C GLY A 220 16.64 -20.73 14.10
N LYS A 221 16.48 -22.01 14.39
CA LYS A 221 16.33 -22.50 15.76
C LYS A 221 17.56 -22.18 16.59
N GLU A 222 17.34 -21.89 17.87
CA GLU A 222 18.43 -21.72 18.81
C GLU A 222 19.34 -22.95 18.80
N LYS A 223 20.66 -22.75 18.77
CA LYS A 223 21.66 -23.81 18.80
C LYS A 223 22.18 -23.97 20.22
N VAL A 224 22.27 -25.23 20.64
CA VAL A 224 22.76 -25.63 21.94
C VAL A 224 23.93 -26.60 21.75
N ALA A 225 24.97 -26.37 22.51
CA ALA A 225 26.12 -27.30 22.49
C ALA A 225 25.79 -28.58 23.25
N VAL A 226 26.07 -29.73 22.67
CA VAL A 226 26.00 -31.01 23.35
C VAL A 226 27.04 -31.04 24.47
N PRO A 227 26.65 -31.29 25.75
CA PRO A 227 27.61 -31.28 26.85
C PRO A 227 28.68 -32.37 26.73
N ASN A 228 29.77 -32.15 27.41
CA ASN A 228 30.88 -33.12 27.41
C ASN A 228 30.51 -34.30 28.28
N ILE A 229 29.97 -35.35 27.68
CA ILE A 229 29.60 -36.63 28.32
C ILE A 229 30.65 -37.66 27.87
N THR A 230 31.46 -38.14 28.82
CA THR A 230 32.55 -39.09 28.54
C THR A 230 32.09 -40.54 28.68
N ALA A 231 32.77 -41.44 27.98
CA ALA A 231 32.56 -42.87 28.14
C ALA A 231 32.77 -43.28 29.62
N GLY A 232 31.91 -44.12 30.14
CA GLY A 232 31.93 -44.54 31.54
C GLY A 232 31.02 -43.72 32.47
N THR A 233 30.50 -42.55 32.01
CA THR A 233 29.46 -41.82 32.76
C THR A 233 28.22 -42.69 32.89
N ASP A 234 27.55 -42.71 34.05
CA ASP A 234 26.32 -43.43 34.20
C ASP A 234 25.20 -42.79 33.38
N TYR A 235 24.24 -43.59 32.86
CA TYR A 235 23.20 -43.15 31.97
C TYR A 235 22.33 -42.03 32.57
N ALA A 236 21.96 -42.16 33.87
CA ALA A 236 21.11 -41.17 34.53
C ALA A 236 21.77 -39.79 34.64
N THR A 237 23.08 -39.76 34.92
CA THR A 237 23.87 -38.53 34.93
C THR A 237 23.93 -37.92 33.53
N ALA A 238 24.18 -38.74 32.51
CA ALA A 238 24.22 -38.27 31.10
C ALA A 238 22.87 -37.71 30.67
N GLU A 239 21.75 -38.32 31.01
CA GLU A 239 20.42 -37.83 30.74
C GLU A 239 20.17 -36.49 31.42
N LEU A 240 20.53 -36.34 32.70
CA LEU A 240 20.40 -35.08 33.43
C LEU A 240 21.26 -33.96 32.79
N MET A 241 22.47 -34.24 32.34
CA MET A 241 23.34 -33.29 31.68
C MET A 241 22.73 -32.78 30.36
N LEU A 242 22.12 -33.64 29.54
CA LEU A 242 21.42 -33.28 28.34
C LEU A 242 20.18 -32.44 28.63
N LYS A 243 19.41 -32.87 29.61
CA LYS A 243 18.18 -32.16 30.02
C LYS A 243 18.47 -30.75 30.57
N ALA A 244 19.56 -30.58 31.28
CA ALA A 244 19.99 -29.31 31.84
C ALA A 244 20.26 -28.23 30.75
N VAL A 245 20.62 -28.66 29.54
CA VAL A 245 20.82 -27.79 28.37
C VAL A 245 19.65 -27.87 27.39
N GLY A 246 18.50 -28.40 27.77
CA GLY A 246 17.30 -28.45 26.95
C GLY A 246 17.31 -29.50 25.83
N LEU A 247 18.23 -30.47 25.87
CA LEU A 247 18.27 -31.58 24.92
C LEU A 247 17.56 -32.81 25.42
N LYS A 248 17.10 -33.67 24.53
CA LYS A 248 16.44 -34.94 24.82
C LYS A 248 17.46 -36.08 24.76
N ALA A 249 17.43 -36.98 25.74
CA ALA A 249 18.24 -38.19 25.72
C ALA A 249 17.44 -39.35 25.13
N GLN A 250 18.08 -40.13 24.25
CA GLN A 250 17.52 -41.42 23.78
C GLN A 250 18.59 -42.50 23.99
N ALA A 251 18.26 -43.50 24.78
CA ALA A 251 19.17 -44.62 24.97
C ALA A 251 19.16 -45.57 23.77
N SER A 252 20.37 -46.04 23.41
CA SER A 252 20.59 -47.19 22.54
C SER A 252 21.34 -48.24 23.36
N GLY A 253 20.61 -49.08 24.06
CA GLY A 253 21.11 -50.09 24.98
C GLY A 253 20.44 -50.03 26.37
N PRO A 254 21.04 -50.67 27.39
CA PRO A 254 20.50 -50.70 28.74
C PRO A 254 20.42 -49.31 29.38
N THR A 255 19.38 -49.08 30.22
CA THR A 255 19.15 -47.81 30.96
C THR A 255 19.11 -48.00 32.48
N GLY A 256 19.38 -49.21 32.97
CA GLY A 256 19.37 -49.52 34.43
C GLY A 256 20.46 -48.79 35.20
N SER A 257 20.41 -48.87 36.54
CA SER A 257 21.32 -48.16 37.45
C SER A 257 22.81 -48.48 37.27
N THR A 258 23.13 -49.54 36.55
CA THR A 258 24.52 -49.95 36.22
C THR A 258 24.87 -49.61 34.76
N ALA A 259 23.98 -49.01 33.98
CA ALA A 259 24.22 -48.68 32.61
C ALA A 259 25.23 -47.53 32.52
N VAL A 260 26.25 -47.70 31.69
CA VAL A 260 27.28 -46.68 31.45
C VAL A 260 27.35 -46.30 29.99
N VAL A 261 27.64 -45.02 29.71
CA VAL A 261 27.81 -44.47 28.39
C VAL A 261 29.01 -45.06 27.66
N VAL A 262 28.81 -45.45 26.43
CA VAL A 262 29.88 -45.87 25.50
C VAL A 262 30.23 -44.72 24.58
N SER A 263 29.20 -44.12 24.00
CA SER A 263 29.28 -42.96 23.09
C SER A 263 27.98 -42.17 23.04
N ILE A 264 28.08 -40.95 22.55
CA ILE A 264 26.92 -40.09 22.26
C ILE A 264 26.94 -39.65 20.83
N ASN A 265 25.78 -39.48 20.23
CA ASN A 265 25.64 -38.95 18.86
C ASN A 265 24.43 -38.01 18.78
N PRO A 266 24.56 -36.72 18.39
CA PRO A 266 25.82 -36.04 18.06
C PRO A 266 26.82 -35.97 19.21
N GLY A 267 28.11 -35.88 18.88
CA GLY A 267 29.21 -35.89 19.85
C GLY A 267 29.27 -34.62 20.72
N ALA A 268 30.06 -34.70 21.80
CA ALA A 268 30.31 -33.55 22.68
C ALA A 268 30.82 -32.33 21.91
N GLY A 269 30.30 -31.14 22.25
CA GLY A 269 30.62 -29.87 21.61
C GLY A 269 29.88 -29.61 20.30
N SER A 270 29.15 -30.58 19.73
CA SER A 270 28.35 -30.38 18.53
C SER A 270 27.23 -29.34 18.79
N GLN A 271 27.04 -28.40 17.86
CA GLN A 271 25.93 -27.46 17.91
C GLN A 271 24.69 -28.10 17.28
N VAL A 272 23.66 -28.32 18.05
CA VAL A 272 22.37 -28.92 17.64
C VAL A 272 21.22 -27.98 17.94
N ASP A 273 20.09 -28.17 17.27
CA ASP A 273 18.90 -27.36 17.57
C ASP A 273 18.42 -27.64 19.01
N ALA A 274 17.99 -26.61 19.71
CA ALA A 274 17.36 -26.75 21.02
C ALA A 274 16.20 -27.78 20.95
N GLY A 275 16.09 -28.64 21.96
CA GLY A 275 15.12 -29.71 21.97
C GLY A 275 15.46 -30.94 21.12
N SER A 276 16.59 -30.94 20.42
CA SER A 276 17.08 -32.09 19.63
C SER A 276 17.35 -33.31 20.52
N THR A 277 17.26 -34.50 19.92
CA THR A 277 17.56 -35.76 20.57
C THR A 277 19.01 -36.16 20.38
N VAL A 278 19.68 -36.45 21.47
CA VAL A 278 21.04 -37.02 21.48
C VAL A 278 20.90 -38.51 21.85
N THR A 279 21.40 -39.36 20.96
CA THR A 279 21.42 -40.80 21.20
C THR A 279 22.60 -41.17 22.10
N ILE A 280 22.34 -41.79 23.21
CA ILE A 280 23.37 -42.32 24.16
C ILE A 280 23.46 -43.83 23.96
N THR A 281 24.57 -44.29 23.42
CA THR A 281 24.87 -45.71 23.35
C THR A 281 25.41 -46.15 24.69
N THR A 282 24.76 -47.15 25.27
CA THR A 282 25.08 -47.65 26.61
C THR A 282 25.44 -49.15 26.60
N LYS A 283 26.17 -49.55 27.60
CA LYS A 283 26.39 -50.98 27.96
C LYS A 283 26.15 -51.21 29.44
N ALA A 284 25.90 -52.46 29.84
CA ALA A 284 25.86 -52.83 31.26
C ALA A 284 27.22 -52.55 31.90
N GLY A 285 27.23 -51.78 32.98
CA GLY A 285 28.41 -51.62 33.81
C GLY A 285 28.75 -52.89 34.51
N SER A 286 30.03 -53.21 34.65
CA SER A 286 30.49 -54.34 35.45
C SER A 286 30.24 -54.03 36.93
N THR A 287 29.31 -54.77 37.56
CA THR A 287 29.29 -54.84 39.01
C THR A 287 30.50 -55.59 39.44
N GLY A 288 31.57 -54.94 39.85
CA GLY A 288 32.71 -55.53 40.50
C GLY A 288 32.23 -56.20 41.80
N GLY A 289 31.88 -57.49 41.69
CA GLY A 289 31.68 -58.32 42.84
C GLY A 289 33.01 -58.63 43.48
N GLY A 290 33.40 -57.82 44.43
CA GLY A 290 34.42 -58.18 45.41
C GLY A 290 33.83 -59.06 46.46
N THR A 291 33.71 -60.36 46.20
CA THR A 291 33.49 -61.33 47.26
C THR A 291 34.82 -61.86 47.72
N GLY A 292 35.45 -61.20 48.65
CA GLY A 292 36.44 -61.74 49.53
C GLY A 292 35.74 -62.44 50.65
N THR A 293 35.26 -63.64 50.43
CA THR A 293 34.90 -64.54 51.51
C THR A 293 36.14 -65.31 51.97
N GLY A 294 36.80 -64.83 53.02
CA GLY A 294 37.67 -65.57 53.82
C GLY A 294 36.80 -66.51 54.65
N ASP A 295 36.77 -67.77 54.26
CA ASP A 295 36.22 -68.81 55.11
C ASP A 295 37.38 -69.51 55.90
N GLY A 296 37.45 -69.25 57.22
CA GLY A 296 38.24 -69.94 58.23
C GLY A 296 37.55 -71.22 58.59
N GLY A 297 37.94 -72.34 57.98
CA GLY A 297 37.51 -73.63 58.34
C GLY A 297 38.56 -74.32 59.27
N ASN A 298 38.26 -74.34 60.52
CA ASN A 298 38.88 -75.14 61.53
C ASN A 298 38.53 -76.62 61.27
N GLY A 299 39.51 -77.54 61.28
CA GLY A 299 39.36 -79.01 61.19
C GLY A 299 40.53 -79.79 61.81
N THR A 300 40.33 -80.05 63.05
CA THR A 300 41.10 -81.00 63.87
C THR A 300 41.12 -82.40 63.28
N GLY A 301 42.14 -83.20 63.53
CA GLY A 301 42.13 -84.64 63.53
C GLY A 301 43.43 -85.30 63.01
N ASN A 302 44.35 -85.48 63.86
CA ASN A 302 44.84 -86.63 64.55
C ASN A 302 45.27 -87.84 63.67
N GLY A 303 46.39 -88.39 64.02
CA GLY A 303 46.73 -89.80 63.92
C GLY A 303 47.88 -90.16 63.01
N GLY A 304 49.00 -90.34 63.64
CA GLY A 304 49.63 -91.65 63.95
C GLY A 304 50.49 -92.27 62.83
N GLY A 305 51.66 -92.52 63.23
CA GLY A 305 52.24 -93.83 62.97
C GLY A 305 53.51 -93.89 62.12
N THR A 306 54.60 -93.94 62.79
CA THR A 306 55.72 -94.89 62.73
C THR A 306 56.33 -95.28 61.37
N GLY A 307 57.66 -95.31 61.43
CA GLY A 307 58.52 -96.40 61.03
C GLY A 307 59.62 -96.05 59.97
N GLU A 308 60.71 -96.11 60.53
CA GLU A 308 62.09 -96.40 60.06
C GLU A 308 62.71 -95.32 59.18
#